data_79038c7d4894980a4a9d9b789c3a1753
#
_entry.id   79038c7d4894980a4a9d9b789c3a1753
#
_cell.length_a   1.000
_cell.length_b   1.000
_cell.length_c   1.000
_cell.angle_alpha   90.00
_cell.angle_beta   90.00
_cell.angle_gamma   90.00
#
_symmetry.space_group_name_H-M   'P 1'
#
loop_
_entity.id
_entity.type
_entity.pdbx_description
1 polymer ?
#
loop_
_entity_poly.entity_id
_entity_poly.type
_entity_poly.pdbx_seq_one_letter_code
_entity_poly.pdbx_strand_id
1 'polypeptide(L)'
;MQAVARAFGDIHSTRVLSLDSNGRILDWISWQDATCLYVRDAVAWTLGDSCLTIRGGTCRETGSQSLIRLHPIVASRGHARPGLLEPAPALTNLALFARDRHVCLYCGDHFHRSELTRDHVLPLSRGGHD
;
A
#
# COMPACT_ATOMS: atom_id res chain seq x y z
N MET A 1 11.74 14.38 18.44
CA MET A 1 11.88 13.37 17.36
C MET A 1 12.02 14.11 16.04
N GLN A 2 13.20 14.09 15.40
CA GLN A 2 13.41 14.73 14.10
C GLN A 2 13.39 13.65 13.02
N ALA A 3 12.49 13.81 12.06
CA ALA A 3 12.44 12.96 10.88
C ALA A 3 13.20 13.65 9.74
N VAL A 4 14.15 12.97 9.14
CA VAL A 4 14.84 13.43 7.93
C VAL A 4 14.21 12.69 6.74
N ALA A 5 13.31 13.39 6.06
CA ALA A 5 12.72 12.90 4.81
C ALA A 5 13.74 13.04 3.67
N ARG A 6 14.08 11.94 2.98
CA ARG A 6 14.66 12.00 1.64
C ARG A 6 13.51 12.03 0.63
N ALA A 7 13.32 13.19 0.00
CA ALA A 7 12.68 13.41 -1.31
C ALA A 7 11.27 12.85 -1.60
N PHE A 8 10.43 12.60 -0.60
CA PHE A 8 9.02 12.32 -0.82
C PHE A 8 8.19 13.21 0.12
N GLY A 9 7.41 14.13 -0.43
CA GLY A 9 6.34 14.88 0.16
C GLY A 9 6.34 15.13 1.68
N ASP A 10 5.33 15.83 2.15
CA ASP A 10 5.08 16.05 3.57
C ASP A 10 5.05 14.72 4.35
N ILE A 11 5.87 14.60 5.41
CA ILE A 11 5.93 13.42 6.28
C ILE A 11 4.55 12.99 6.76
N HIS A 12 3.64 13.94 6.97
CA HIS A 12 2.28 13.66 7.44
C HIS A 12 1.43 12.93 6.40
N SER A 13 1.76 13.04 5.12
CA SER A 13 1.09 12.34 4.03
C SER A 13 1.69 10.97 3.71
N THR A 14 2.85 10.64 4.31
CA THR A 14 3.52 9.37 4.04
C THR A 14 2.69 8.19 4.54
N ARG A 15 2.39 7.26 3.62
CA ARG A 15 1.70 6.00 3.91
C ARG A 15 2.62 4.83 3.60
N VAL A 16 2.46 3.78 4.38
CA VAL A 16 3.18 2.51 4.25
C VAL A 16 2.17 1.42 3.94
N LEU A 17 2.44 0.61 2.93
CA LEU A 17 1.59 -0.54 2.62
C LEU A 17 1.88 -1.65 3.62
N SER A 18 0.87 -2.03 4.38
CA SER A 18 0.92 -3.11 5.35
C SER A 18 0.44 -4.41 4.74
N LEU A 19 1.22 -5.47 4.90
CA LEU A 19 0.92 -6.83 4.45
C LEU A 19 0.88 -7.78 5.65
N ASP A 20 0.27 -8.95 5.47
CA ASP A 20 0.47 -10.08 6.37
C ASP A 20 1.80 -10.79 6.07
N SER A 21 2.18 -11.77 6.88
CA SER A 21 3.43 -12.54 6.70
C SER A 21 3.51 -13.28 5.36
N ASN A 22 2.38 -13.55 4.71
CA ASN A 22 2.26 -14.23 3.43
C ASN A 22 2.21 -13.27 2.23
N GLY A 23 2.30 -11.95 2.48
CA GLY A 23 2.27 -10.94 1.43
C GLY A 23 0.86 -10.50 0.99
N ARG A 24 -0.19 -10.83 1.74
CA ARG A 24 -1.53 -10.31 1.47
C ARG A 24 -1.64 -8.88 1.95
N ILE A 25 -2.22 -8.01 1.15
CA ILE A 25 -2.46 -6.62 1.50
C ILE A 25 -3.46 -6.54 2.65
N LEU A 26 -3.10 -5.80 3.69
CA LEU A 26 -3.95 -5.50 4.84
C LEU A 26 -4.53 -4.10 4.74
N ASP A 27 -3.68 -3.07 4.71
CA ASP A 27 -4.12 -1.67 4.70
C ASP A 27 -2.97 -0.71 4.34
N TRP A 28 -3.31 0.54 4.06
CA TRP A 28 -2.40 1.67 4.03
C TRP A 28 -2.33 2.32 5.41
N ILE A 29 -1.23 2.10 6.11
CA ILE A 29 -1.04 2.62 7.46
C ILE A 29 -0.21 3.91 7.47
N SER A 30 -0.34 4.70 8.53
CA SER A 30 0.47 5.89 8.74
C SER A 30 1.94 5.50 9.04
N TRP A 31 2.86 6.44 8.84
CA TRP A 31 4.25 6.23 9.25
C TRP A 31 4.40 5.99 10.76
N GLN A 32 3.51 6.57 11.59
CA GLN A 32 3.48 6.36 13.04
C GLN A 32 3.10 4.91 13.37
N ASP A 33 2.03 4.40 12.75
CA ASP A 33 1.60 3.00 12.95
C ASP A 33 2.66 2.02 12.46
N ALA A 34 3.27 2.30 11.30
CA ALA A 34 4.40 1.52 10.81
C ALA A 34 5.55 1.52 11.81
N THR A 35 5.91 2.68 12.39
CA THR A 35 6.95 2.78 13.42
C THR A 35 6.63 1.89 14.61
N CYS A 36 5.37 1.84 15.05
CA CYS A 36 4.94 0.96 16.14
C CYS A 36 5.18 -0.53 15.83
N LEU A 37 5.03 -0.96 14.58
CA LEU A 37 5.35 -2.34 14.18
C LEU A 37 6.84 -2.65 14.37
N TYR A 38 7.73 -1.73 13.98
CA TYR A 38 9.17 -1.91 14.19
C TYR A 38 9.56 -1.93 15.67
N VAL A 39 9.00 -1.02 16.46
CA VAL A 39 9.29 -0.95 17.92
C VAL A 39 8.85 -2.21 18.65
N ARG A 40 7.75 -2.81 18.23
CA ARG A 40 7.20 -4.03 18.83
C ARG A 40 7.84 -5.31 18.28
N ASP A 41 8.85 -5.21 17.42
CA ASP A 41 9.43 -6.35 16.70
C ASP A 41 8.38 -7.18 15.95
N ALA A 42 7.33 -6.50 15.45
CA ALA A 42 6.21 -7.13 14.76
C ALA A 42 6.41 -7.19 13.23
N VAL A 43 7.55 -6.73 12.72
CA VAL A 43 7.89 -6.79 11.30
C VAL A 43 8.50 -8.15 10.96
N ALA A 44 7.91 -8.83 9.98
CA ALA A 44 8.41 -10.11 9.47
C ALA A 44 9.44 -9.89 8.35
N TRP A 45 9.11 -9.04 7.39
CA TRP A 45 9.98 -8.66 6.27
C TRP A 45 9.53 -7.31 5.68
N THR A 46 10.36 -6.73 4.85
CA THR A 46 10.12 -5.43 4.20
C THR A 46 10.49 -5.49 2.72
N LEU A 47 9.92 -4.61 1.90
CA LEU A 47 10.24 -4.49 0.48
C LEU A 47 10.40 -3.03 0.08
N GLY A 48 11.33 -2.78 -0.83
CA GLY A 48 11.71 -1.45 -1.30
C GLY A 48 12.81 -0.82 -0.45
N ASP A 49 13.40 0.26 -0.95
CA ASP A 49 14.40 1.03 -0.22
C ASP A 49 13.75 1.83 0.92
N SER A 50 14.52 2.12 1.97
CA SER A 50 13.99 2.90 3.09
C SER A 50 13.54 4.29 2.63
N CYS A 51 12.27 4.60 2.86
CA CYS A 51 11.65 5.86 2.45
C CYS A 51 11.71 6.96 3.53
N LEU A 52 11.86 6.55 4.80
CA LEU A 52 11.88 7.46 5.93
C LEU A 52 12.79 6.94 7.03
N THR A 53 13.59 7.84 7.61
CA THR A 53 14.43 7.54 8.77
C THR A 53 13.94 8.33 9.98
N ILE A 54 13.57 7.63 11.05
CA ILE A 54 13.10 8.21 12.30
C ILE A 54 14.23 8.10 13.34
N ARG A 55 14.56 9.22 13.97
CA ARG A 55 15.55 9.31 15.03
C ARG A 55 14.84 9.44 16.36
N GLY A 56 15.12 8.53 17.26
CA GLY A 56 14.60 8.54 18.63
C GLY A 56 15.56 9.20 19.62
N GLY A 57 15.39 8.85 20.89
CA GLY A 57 16.23 9.32 21.98
C GLY A 57 17.64 8.72 21.96
N THR A 58 18.54 9.36 22.74
CA THR A 58 19.90 8.86 22.95
C THR A 58 19.96 8.08 24.25
N CYS A 59 20.53 6.87 24.21
CA CYS A 59 20.77 6.06 25.39
C CYS A 59 21.83 6.74 26.27
N ARG A 60 21.54 6.93 27.56
CA ARG A 60 22.45 7.60 28.48
C ARG A 60 23.71 6.78 28.79
N GLU A 61 23.58 5.44 28.76
CA GLU A 61 24.69 4.54 29.05
C GLU A 61 25.65 4.38 27.88
N THR A 62 25.13 4.24 26.68
CA THR A 62 25.92 3.93 25.49
C THR A 62 26.20 5.13 24.58
N GLY A 63 25.48 6.25 24.81
CA GLY A 63 25.53 7.42 23.92
C GLY A 63 24.93 7.17 22.54
N SER A 64 24.41 5.97 22.27
CA SER A 64 23.84 5.63 20.97
C SER A 64 22.43 6.19 20.80
N GLN A 65 22.14 6.73 19.63
CA GLN A 65 20.81 7.21 19.26
C GLN A 65 20.02 6.10 18.61
N SER A 66 18.78 5.89 19.06
CA SER A 66 17.87 4.93 18.39
C SER A 66 17.49 5.44 17.00
N LEU A 67 17.47 4.53 16.04
CA LEU A 67 17.20 4.83 14.65
C LEU A 67 16.28 3.75 14.06
N ILE A 68 15.20 4.17 13.41
CA ILE A 68 14.30 3.29 12.67
C ILE A 68 14.26 3.72 11.22
N ARG A 69 14.52 2.79 10.31
CA ARG A 69 14.37 2.99 8.88
C ARG A 69 13.07 2.34 8.43
N LEU A 70 12.11 3.15 8.00
CA LEU A 70 10.85 2.68 7.47
C LEU A 70 10.99 2.35 5.97
N HIS A 71 10.34 1.29 5.56
CA HIS A 71 10.24 0.86 4.18
C HIS A 71 8.82 1.13 3.66
N PRO A 72 8.64 1.33 2.36
CA PRO A 72 7.32 1.64 1.78
C PRO A 72 6.33 0.47 1.89
N ILE A 73 6.85 -0.75 2.01
CA ILE A 73 6.07 -1.97 2.18
C ILE A 73 6.59 -2.73 3.39
N VAL A 74 5.71 -3.06 4.31
CA VAL A 74 6.02 -3.74 5.57
C VAL A 74 5.07 -4.91 5.77
N ALA A 75 5.61 -6.11 5.94
CA ALA A 75 4.84 -7.28 6.33
C ALA A 75 4.91 -7.49 7.84
N SER A 76 3.75 -7.58 8.48
CA SER A 76 3.65 -7.85 9.91
C SER A 76 3.73 -9.34 10.21
N ARG A 77 4.27 -9.68 11.40
CA ARG A 77 4.21 -11.05 11.96
C ARG A 77 2.76 -11.34 12.34
N GLY A 78 2.14 -12.23 11.61
CA GLY A 78 0.74 -12.62 11.79
C GLY A 78 0.07 -12.88 10.46
N HIS A 79 -1.12 -13.43 10.54
CA HIS A 79 -1.94 -13.68 9.36
C HIS A 79 -3.16 -12.76 9.43
N ALA A 80 -3.62 -12.29 8.27
CA ALA A 80 -4.92 -11.63 8.18
C ALA A 80 -5.98 -12.58 8.73
N ARG A 81 -6.84 -12.07 9.61
CA ARG A 81 -8.01 -12.85 10.04
C ARG A 81 -8.87 -13.09 8.80
N PRO A 82 -9.30 -14.36 8.54
CA PRO A 82 -10.28 -14.62 7.50
C PRO A 82 -11.51 -13.74 7.76
N GLY A 83 -11.88 -12.89 6.81
CA GLY A 83 -13.04 -11.99 6.94
C GLY A 83 -12.71 -10.51 7.20
N LEU A 84 -11.46 -10.13 7.48
CA LEU A 84 -11.03 -8.71 7.52
C LEU A 84 -10.59 -8.18 6.15
N LEU A 85 -10.43 -9.04 5.17
CA LEU A 85 -10.29 -8.61 3.78
C LEU A 85 -11.69 -8.19 3.33
N GLU A 86 -11.87 -6.91 3.07
CA GLU A 86 -13.04 -6.50 2.32
C GLU A 86 -13.14 -7.38 1.07
N PRO A 87 -14.30 -7.98 0.80
CA PRO A 87 -14.47 -8.75 -0.43
C PRO A 87 -14.06 -7.84 -1.59
N ALA A 88 -13.41 -8.42 -2.60
CA ALA A 88 -13.08 -7.65 -3.80
C ALA A 88 -14.31 -6.85 -4.22
N PRO A 89 -14.19 -5.54 -4.43
CA PRO A 89 -15.34 -4.72 -4.77
C PRO A 89 -16.03 -5.29 -6.01
N ALA A 90 -17.36 -5.25 -6.01
CA ALA A 90 -18.12 -5.73 -7.15
C ALA A 90 -17.63 -5.06 -8.44
N LEU A 91 -17.43 -5.84 -9.49
CA LEU A 91 -17.00 -5.34 -10.79
C LEU A 91 -18.16 -4.58 -11.43
N THR A 92 -18.21 -3.27 -11.21
CA THR A 92 -19.15 -2.35 -11.87
C THR A 92 -18.45 -1.52 -12.92
N ASN A 93 -19.15 -1.13 -13.98
CA ASN A 93 -18.59 -0.22 -14.98
C ASN A 93 -18.09 1.09 -14.36
N LEU A 94 -18.80 1.60 -13.34
CA LEU A 94 -18.40 2.81 -12.62
C LEU A 94 -17.03 2.65 -11.95
N ALA A 95 -16.82 1.56 -11.21
CA ALA A 95 -15.57 1.27 -10.52
C ALA A 95 -14.44 1.00 -11.53
N LEU A 96 -14.74 0.26 -12.60
CA LEU A 96 -13.78 -0.03 -13.65
C LEU A 96 -13.28 1.24 -14.35
N PHE A 97 -14.20 2.09 -14.82
CA PHE A 97 -13.83 3.32 -15.51
C PHE A 97 -13.13 4.34 -14.59
N ALA A 98 -13.51 4.40 -13.31
CA ALA A 98 -12.81 5.23 -12.33
C ALA A 98 -11.37 4.73 -12.08
N ARG A 99 -11.16 3.40 -11.96
CA ARG A 99 -9.83 2.79 -11.83
C ARG A 99 -8.95 3.15 -13.03
N ASP A 100 -9.50 3.06 -14.23
CA ASP A 100 -8.79 3.30 -15.49
C ASP A 100 -8.78 4.80 -15.87
N ARG A 101 -9.21 5.69 -14.97
CA ARG A 101 -9.23 7.14 -15.15
C ARG A 101 -9.97 7.59 -16.41
N HIS A 102 -10.99 6.85 -16.83
CA HIS A 102 -11.76 7.10 -18.04
C HIS A 102 -10.92 7.08 -19.35
N VAL A 103 -9.82 6.35 -19.34
CA VAL A 103 -8.95 6.17 -20.51
C VAL A 103 -9.40 4.92 -21.29
N CYS A 104 -9.57 5.05 -22.57
CA CYS A 104 -9.75 3.90 -23.47
C CYS A 104 -8.43 3.15 -23.61
N LEU A 105 -8.39 1.86 -23.27
CA LEU A 105 -7.17 1.06 -23.36
C LEU A 105 -6.74 0.72 -24.79
N TYR A 106 -7.60 0.96 -25.80
CA TYR A 106 -7.26 0.75 -27.20
C TYR A 106 -6.56 1.95 -27.85
N CYS A 107 -7.07 3.18 -27.61
CA CYS A 107 -6.49 4.38 -28.22
C CYS A 107 -5.72 5.27 -27.24
N GLY A 108 -5.88 5.09 -25.94
CA GLY A 108 -5.23 5.90 -24.91
C GLY A 108 -5.91 7.25 -24.65
N ASP A 109 -7.02 7.54 -25.32
CA ASP A 109 -7.73 8.81 -25.14
C ASP A 109 -8.72 8.76 -23.98
N HIS A 110 -9.04 9.95 -23.44
CA HIS A 110 -10.05 10.11 -22.39
C HIS A 110 -11.45 10.24 -22.99
N PHE A 111 -12.39 9.51 -22.42
CA PHE A 111 -13.79 9.53 -22.83
C PHE A 111 -14.73 9.75 -21.64
N HIS A 112 -15.92 10.26 -21.93
CA HIS A 112 -16.96 10.28 -20.91
C HIS A 112 -17.46 8.85 -20.66
N ARG A 113 -17.87 8.57 -19.40
CA ARG A 113 -18.31 7.22 -18.98
C ARG A 113 -19.43 6.60 -19.85
N SER A 114 -20.23 7.43 -20.51
CA SER A 114 -21.30 6.96 -21.41
C SER A 114 -20.79 6.43 -22.76
N GLU A 115 -19.53 6.73 -23.09
CA GLU A 115 -18.90 6.34 -24.34
C GLU A 115 -17.97 5.14 -24.16
N LEU A 116 -17.62 4.82 -22.90
CA LEU A 116 -16.80 3.67 -22.56
C LEU A 116 -17.63 2.41 -22.39
N THR A 117 -17.09 1.31 -22.87
CA THR A 117 -17.65 -0.03 -22.70
C THR A 117 -16.63 -0.92 -21.98
N ARG A 118 -17.14 -1.89 -21.24
CA ARG A 118 -16.30 -2.94 -20.64
C ARG A 118 -16.01 -4.00 -21.71
N ASP A 119 -14.74 -4.36 -21.82
CA ASP A 119 -14.29 -5.48 -22.65
C ASP A 119 -13.75 -6.61 -21.78
N HIS A 120 -13.81 -7.83 -22.30
CA HIS A 120 -13.34 -9.04 -21.63
C HIS A 120 -12.08 -9.56 -22.32
N VAL A 121 -11.02 -9.77 -21.59
CA VAL A 121 -9.78 -10.38 -22.11
C VAL A 121 -10.07 -11.76 -22.72
N LEU A 122 -10.92 -12.55 -22.06
CA LEU A 122 -11.51 -13.76 -22.62
C LEU A 122 -13.00 -13.50 -22.87
N PRO A 123 -13.47 -13.50 -24.14
CA PRO A 123 -14.88 -13.24 -24.44
C PRO A 123 -15.83 -14.22 -23.72
N LEU A 124 -16.98 -13.73 -23.29
CA LEU A 124 -18.02 -14.57 -22.65
C LEU A 124 -18.40 -15.77 -23.54
N SER A 125 -18.45 -15.60 -24.87
CA SER A 125 -18.70 -16.66 -25.85
C SER A 125 -17.65 -17.77 -25.88
N ARG A 126 -16.48 -17.53 -25.29
CA ARG A 126 -15.37 -18.47 -25.15
C ARG A 126 -15.14 -18.94 -23.71
N GLY A 127 -16.10 -18.71 -22.81
CA GLY A 127 -16.02 -19.12 -21.41
C GLY A 127 -15.38 -18.08 -20.48
N GLY A 128 -15.30 -16.81 -20.89
CA GLY A 128 -14.94 -15.71 -20.00
C GLY A 128 -15.99 -15.52 -18.91
N HIS A 129 -15.59 -14.91 -17.80
CA HIS A 129 -16.43 -14.56 -16.66
C HIS A 129 -16.33 -13.06 -16.36
N ASP A 130 -17.39 -12.51 -15.76
CA ASP A 130 -17.39 -11.18 -15.14
C ASP A 130 -16.64 -11.16 -13.82
#